data_062071a411611cbfd76cf9b7d153f1ec
#
_entry.id   062071a411611cbfd76cf9b7d153f1ec
#
_cell.length_a   1.000
_cell.length_b   1.000
_cell.length_c   1.000
_cell.angle_alpha   90.00
_cell.angle_beta   90.00
_cell.angle_gamma   90.00
#
_symmetry.space_group_name_H-M   'P 1'
#
loop_
_entity.id
_entity.type
_entity.pdbx_description
1 polymer ?
#
loop_
_entity_poly.entity_id
_entity_poly.type
_entity_poly.pdbx_seq_one_letter_code
_entity_poly.pdbx_strand_id
1 'polypeptide(L)'
;MAEQQIQVNVDYLRTTRVHICMPCYGGMLTESTFMSYIKWANTCRQLGIEWTMETMTNESLISRARNTLVAKFLNNPESTHLMFVDADIGWEPWHLLVLLNAQKDVIGGLYPMKTLPIKWVVNGFENAEVSEDGNLQEVSKTGTGFMLVKRDVFDKLNVHQAVKPFKNDIGLPVELDPYMKTYYDTAVREGRYYSEDWTFCENWRDIGGKVWVDKRVLLKHTGTYVFDFNTQDKLYEDLSVIAKANADAKKLADEQAAKQQVSATPRVIASNETPVKQTDKPVKAPVKAVVKPVKETAKPVKAVATPDPAKKKTKASK
;
A
#
# COMPACT_ATOMS: atom_id res chain seq x y z
N MET A 1 -15.17 -29.49 13.50
CA MET A 1 -15.07 -28.75 12.22
C MET A 1 -14.48 -29.73 11.23
N ALA A 2 -15.11 -29.95 10.06
CA ALA A 2 -14.55 -30.82 9.03
C ALA A 2 -13.20 -30.21 8.56
N GLU A 3 -12.17 -31.02 8.48
CA GLU A 3 -10.90 -30.61 7.87
C GLU A 3 -11.16 -30.21 6.43
N GLN A 4 -10.99 -28.94 6.13
CA GLN A 4 -11.14 -28.41 4.78
C GLN A 4 -9.95 -28.95 3.97
N GLN A 5 -10.19 -29.94 3.12
CA GLN A 5 -9.14 -30.48 2.23
C GLN A 5 -8.79 -29.41 1.19
N ILE A 6 -7.57 -28.90 1.28
CA ILE A 6 -7.05 -27.93 0.33
C ILE A 6 -6.35 -28.69 -0.79
N GLN A 7 -6.88 -28.56 -2.01
CA GLN A 7 -6.26 -29.12 -3.21
C GLN A 7 -5.42 -28.06 -3.90
N VAL A 8 -4.14 -28.38 -4.20
CA VAL A 8 -3.23 -27.54 -4.96
C VAL A 8 -2.55 -28.34 -6.06
N ASN A 9 -2.24 -27.69 -7.17
CA ASN A 9 -1.48 -28.30 -8.25
C ASN A 9 0.04 -28.23 -7.94
N VAL A 10 0.58 -29.28 -7.37
CA VAL A 10 1.98 -29.34 -6.93
C VAL A 10 2.94 -29.19 -8.12
N ASP A 11 2.63 -29.72 -9.29
CA ASP A 11 3.51 -29.61 -10.47
C ASP A 11 3.59 -28.15 -10.94
N TYR A 12 2.48 -27.41 -10.93
CA TYR A 12 2.52 -25.96 -11.16
C TYR A 12 3.34 -25.24 -10.09
N LEU A 13 3.12 -25.56 -8.80
CA LEU A 13 3.84 -24.92 -7.70
C LEU A 13 5.36 -25.09 -7.81
N ARG A 14 5.84 -26.23 -8.30
CA ARG A 14 7.26 -26.49 -8.56
C ARG A 14 7.86 -25.63 -9.67
N THR A 15 7.04 -25.08 -10.54
CA THR A 15 7.52 -24.12 -11.56
C THR A 15 7.62 -22.71 -11.03
N THR A 16 7.09 -22.43 -9.84
CA THR A 16 7.15 -21.10 -9.22
C THR A 16 8.43 -20.94 -8.39
N ARG A 17 8.98 -19.73 -8.39
CA ARG A 17 10.10 -19.31 -7.55
C ARG A 17 9.67 -18.07 -6.79
N VAL A 18 9.29 -18.27 -5.55
CA VAL A 18 8.75 -17.20 -4.70
C VAL A 18 9.88 -16.45 -4.01
N HIS A 19 9.92 -15.14 -4.20
CA HIS A 19 10.82 -14.25 -3.46
C HIS A 19 10.02 -13.54 -2.36
N ILE A 20 10.22 -13.96 -1.11
CA ILE A 20 9.53 -13.35 0.03
C ILE A 20 10.28 -12.08 0.44
N CYS A 21 9.54 -10.98 0.51
CA CYS A 21 10.03 -9.65 0.88
C CYS A 21 9.42 -9.21 2.21
N MET A 22 10.25 -8.95 3.22
CA MET A 22 9.79 -8.55 4.56
C MET A 22 10.40 -7.20 4.98
N PRO A 23 9.64 -6.10 4.97
CA PRO A 23 10.02 -4.90 5.70
C PRO A 23 10.10 -5.22 7.20
N CYS A 24 11.25 -5.00 7.81
CA CYS A 24 11.55 -5.42 9.18
C CYS A 24 12.24 -4.29 9.95
N TYR A 25 11.54 -3.13 10.09
CA TYR A 25 12.07 -2.00 10.83
C TYR A 25 12.43 -2.40 12.27
N GLY A 26 13.62 -2.05 12.72
CA GLY A 26 14.15 -2.45 14.01
C GLY A 26 14.73 -3.88 14.08
N GLY A 27 14.73 -4.62 12.95
CA GLY A 27 15.33 -5.96 12.88
C GLY A 27 14.60 -7.04 13.70
N MET A 28 13.32 -6.83 14.01
CA MET A 28 12.51 -7.73 14.83
C MET A 28 11.30 -8.26 14.05
N LEU A 29 10.96 -9.51 14.33
CA LEU A 29 9.71 -10.12 13.87
C LEU A 29 9.03 -10.84 15.05
N THR A 30 7.72 -11.07 14.93
CA THR A 30 6.97 -11.74 15.96
C THR A 30 7.24 -13.25 15.95
N GLU A 31 7.07 -13.92 17.10
CA GLU A 31 7.20 -15.37 17.22
C GLU A 31 6.31 -16.09 16.20
N SER A 32 5.06 -15.68 16.05
CA SER A 32 4.11 -16.26 15.10
C SER A 32 4.61 -16.17 13.65
N THR A 33 5.19 -15.04 13.26
CA THR A 33 5.81 -14.85 11.95
C THR A 33 7.02 -15.75 11.76
N PHE A 34 7.91 -15.84 12.77
CA PHE A 34 9.07 -16.73 12.74
C PHE A 34 8.66 -18.19 12.55
N MET A 35 7.69 -18.67 13.33
CA MET A 35 7.19 -20.05 13.22
C MET A 35 6.54 -20.32 11.86
N SER A 36 5.90 -19.33 11.25
CA SER A 36 5.37 -19.45 9.89
C SER A 36 6.46 -19.75 8.86
N TYR A 37 7.60 -19.07 8.96
CA TYR A 37 8.74 -19.30 8.06
C TYR A 37 9.38 -20.68 8.27
N ILE A 38 9.50 -21.16 9.50
CA ILE A 38 10.01 -22.52 9.78
C ILE A 38 9.09 -23.57 9.14
N LYS A 39 7.77 -23.42 9.30
CA LYS A 39 6.78 -24.31 8.67
C LYS A 39 6.87 -24.24 7.14
N TRP A 40 6.98 -23.04 6.58
CA TRP A 40 7.09 -22.82 5.14
C TRP A 40 8.32 -23.50 4.55
N ALA A 41 9.50 -23.30 5.16
CA ALA A 41 10.74 -23.95 4.73
C ALA A 41 10.63 -25.49 4.71
N ASN A 42 10.00 -26.07 5.74
CA ASN A 42 9.75 -27.51 5.79
C ASN A 42 8.80 -27.98 4.69
N THR A 43 7.71 -27.22 4.46
CA THR A 43 6.73 -27.53 3.40
C THR A 43 7.36 -27.44 2.02
N CYS A 44 8.14 -26.40 1.74
CA CYS A 44 8.86 -26.24 0.47
C CYS A 44 9.82 -27.41 0.21
N ARG A 45 10.58 -27.81 1.23
CA ARG A 45 11.48 -28.97 1.12
C ARG A 45 10.73 -30.27 0.81
N GLN A 46 9.57 -30.48 1.42
CA GLN A 46 8.73 -31.67 1.17
C GLN A 46 8.11 -31.69 -0.23
N LEU A 47 7.66 -30.53 -0.71
CA LEU A 47 6.98 -30.39 -2.01
C LEU A 47 7.92 -30.12 -3.18
N GLY A 48 9.20 -29.81 -2.93
CA GLY A 48 10.16 -29.42 -3.98
C GLY A 48 9.89 -28.04 -4.57
N ILE A 49 9.44 -27.08 -3.76
CA ILE A 49 9.16 -25.70 -4.16
C ILE A 49 10.38 -24.84 -3.83
N GLU A 50 10.87 -24.08 -4.81
CA GLU A 50 11.97 -23.15 -4.62
C GLU A 50 11.48 -21.78 -4.11
N TRP A 51 12.21 -21.23 -3.16
CA TRP A 51 11.92 -19.90 -2.62
C TRP A 51 13.18 -19.23 -2.10
N THR A 52 13.14 -17.91 -2.07
CA THR A 52 14.16 -17.06 -1.47
C THR A 52 13.52 -16.03 -0.55
N MET A 53 14.31 -15.39 0.31
CA MET A 53 13.81 -14.39 1.24
C MET A 53 14.78 -13.22 1.33
N GLU A 54 14.22 -12.01 1.37
CA GLU A 54 14.93 -10.77 1.61
C GLU A 54 14.24 -9.97 2.71
N THR A 55 15.02 -9.44 3.66
CA THR A 55 14.52 -8.55 4.70
C THR A 55 15.11 -7.15 4.53
N MET A 56 14.34 -6.13 4.87
CA MET A 56 14.82 -4.75 4.89
C MET A 56 14.76 -4.21 6.32
N THR A 57 15.92 -4.07 6.96
CA THR A 57 16.05 -3.53 8.32
C THR A 57 16.43 -2.05 8.29
N ASN A 58 16.12 -1.32 9.37
CA ASN A 58 16.53 0.07 9.59
C ASN A 58 16.05 1.09 8.54
N GLU A 59 15.09 0.73 7.70
CA GLU A 59 14.44 1.66 6.78
C GLU A 59 13.12 2.14 7.41
N SER A 60 13.09 3.39 7.81
CA SER A 60 11.95 3.99 8.50
C SER A 60 10.80 4.39 7.56
N LEU A 61 11.09 4.60 6.28
CA LEU A 61 10.09 4.93 5.27
C LEU A 61 9.60 3.66 4.59
N ILE A 62 8.41 3.18 4.99
CA ILE A 62 7.84 1.91 4.51
C ILE A 62 7.74 1.86 2.98
N SER A 63 7.36 2.95 2.32
CA SER A 63 7.29 3.02 0.86
C SER A 63 8.65 2.78 0.21
N ARG A 64 9.73 3.37 0.73
CA ARG A 64 11.09 3.14 0.23
C ARG A 64 11.57 1.72 0.53
N ALA A 65 11.25 1.17 1.70
CA ALA A 65 11.55 -0.22 2.04
C ALA A 65 10.94 -1.18 1.01
N ARG A 66 9.65 -1.04 0.71
CA ARG A 66 8.95 -1.88 -0.27
C ARG A 66 9.52 -1.72 -1.68
N ASN A 67 9.78 -0.50 -2.13
CA ASN A 67 10.38 -0.25 -3.45
C ASN A 67 11.79 -0.83 -3.57
N THR A 68 12.60 -0.76 -2.51
CA THR A 68 13.91 -1.39 -2.46
C THR A 68 13.82 -2.91 -2.54
N LEU A 69 12.87 -3.51 -1.81
CA LEU A 69 12.63 -4.96 -1.88
C LEU A 69 12.13 -5.40 -3.26
N VAL A 70 11.29 -4.60 -3.93
CA VAL A 70 10.91 -4.83 -5.33
C VAL A 70 12.13 -4.78 -6.25
N ALA A 71 13.02 -3.80 -6.07
CA ALA A 71 14.25 -3.71 -6.87
C ALA A 71 15.12 -4.96 -6.70
N LYS A 72 15.29 -5.48 -5.48
CA LYS A 72 16.01 -6.72 -5.21
C LYS A 72 15.34 -7.94 -5.85
N PHE A 73 14.01 -8.04 -5.77
CA PHE A 73 13.25 -9.07 -6.46
C PHE A 73 13.44 -9.01 -7.98
N LEU A 74 13.32 -7.82 -8.59
CA LEU A 74 13.47 -7.65 -10.03
C LEU A 74 14.88 -7.92 -10.53
N ASN A 75 15.90 -7.65 -9.72
CA ASN A 75 17.29 -7.97 -10.01
C ASN A 75 17.58 -9.49 -10.01
N ASN A 76 16.72 -10.32 -9.42
CA ASN A 76 16.79 -11.77 -9.52
C ASN A 76 15.86 -12.29 -10.64
N PRO A 77 16.36 -12.56 -11.86
CA PRO A 77 15.51 -12.93 -13.00
C PRO A 77 14.80 -14.28 -12.81
N GLU A 78 15.31 -15.15 -11.94
CA GLU A 78 14.72 -16.46 -11.67
C GLU A 78 13.44 -16.39 -10.85
N SER A 79 13.23 -15.33 -10.07
CA SER A 79 12.06 -15.17 -9.23
C SER A 79 10.81 -14.85 -10.07
N THR A 80 9.77 -15.67 -9.93
CA THR A 80 8.51 -15.54 -10.68
C THR A 80 7.46 -14.71 -9.95
N HIS A 81 7.48 -14.76 -8.62
CA HIS A 81 6.52 -14.10 -7.75
C HIS A 81 7.21 -13.38 -6.61
N LEU A 82 6.79 -12.16 -6.34
CA LEU A 82 7.11 -11.44 -5.12
C LEU A 82 6.00 -11.70 -4.11
N MET A 83 6.38 -12.05 -2.87
CA MET A 83 5.45 -12.20 -1.75
C MET A 83 5.83 -11.23 -0.64
N PHE A 84 5.04 -10.19 -0.42
CA PHE A 84 5.19 -9.38 0.77
C PHE A 84 4.56 -10.07 1.98
N VAL A 85 5.33 -10.13 3.06
CA VAL A 85 4.86 -10.54 4.39
C VAL A 85 5.40 -9.57 5.42
N ASP A 86 4.52 -8.90 6.17
CA ASP A 86 4.97 -8.01 7.24
C ASP A 86 5.50 -8.81 8.43
N ALA A 87 6.43 -8.23 9.18
CA ALA A 87 7.17 -8.88 10.27
C ALA A 87 6.30 -9.30 11.49
N ASP A 88 5.03 -8.96 11.47
CA ASP A 88 4.05 -9.21 12.52
C ASP A 88 2.80 -9.96 12.05
N ILE A 89 2.86 -10.53 10.84
CA ILE A 89 1.81 -11.39 10.27
C ILE A 89 2.15 -12.87 10.51
N GLY A 90 1.31 -13.56 11.28
CA GLY A 90 1.36 -15.01 11.45
C GLY A 90 0.50 -15.73 10.41
N TRP A 91 1.05 -16.79 9.79
CA TRP A 91 0.40 -17.52 8.70
C TRP A 91 0.78 -19.02 8.69
N GLU A 92 0.01 -19.81 7.95
CA GLU A 92 0.29 -21.24 7.74
C GLU A 92 0.73 -21.46 6.27
N PRO A 93 1.58 -22.48 5.98
CA PRO A 93 2.08 -22.74 4.63
C PRO A 93 1.01 -22.83 3.56
N TRP A 94 -0.13 -23.44 3.90
CA TRP A 94 -1.22 -23.60 2.95
C TRP A 94 -1.81 -22.26 2.49
N HIS A 95 -1.70 -21.19 3.29
CA HIS A 95 -2.13 -19.84 2.89
C HIS A 95 -1.40 -19.40 1.61
N LEU A 96 -0.07 -19.52 1.59
CA LEU A 96 0.70 -19.13 0.40
C LEU A 96 0.52 -20.12 -0.76
N LEU A 97 0.37 -21.42 -0.46
CA LEU A 97 0.12 -22.43 -1.50
C LEU A 97 -1.17 -22.15 -2.28
N VAL A 98 -2.27 -21.77 -1.60
CA VAL A 98 -3.53 -21.45 -2.29
C VAL A 98 -3.46 -20.15 -3.07
N LEU A 99 -2.74 -19.12 -2.58
CA LEU A 99 -2.52 -17.89 -3.33
C LEU A 99 -1.74 -18.16 -4.63
N LEU A 100 -0.67 -18.94 -4.57
CA LEU A 100 0.09 -19.36 -5.76
C LEU A 100 -0.80 -20.15 -6.72
N ASN A 101 -1.55 -21.14 -6.21
CA ASN A 101 -2.44 -22.00 -6.99
C ASN A 101 -3.57 -21.22 -7.67
N ALA A 102 -3.99 -20.07 -7.10
CA ALA A 102 -5.01 -19.20 -7.68
C ALA A 102 -4.58 -18.52 -8.99
N GLN A 103 -3.28 -18.46 -9.27
CA GLN A 103 -2.67 -17.92 -10.49
C GLN A 103 -3.10 -16.48 -10.84
N LYS A 104 -3.57 -15.70 -9.87
CA LYS A 104 -3.93 -14.30 -10.06
C LYS A 104 -2.67 -13.41 -10.13
N ASP A 105 -2.75 -12.30 -10.84
CA ASP A 105 -1.61 -11.39 -10.99
C ASP A 105 -1.27 -10.68 -9.68
N VAL A 106 -2.30 -10.21 -8.96
CA VAL A 106 -2.20 -9.62 -7.61
C VAL A 106 -3.25 -10.26 -6.73
N ILE A 107 -2.83 -10.91 -5.64
CA ILE A 107 -3.74 -11.57 -4.70
C ILE A 107 -3.19 -11.48 -3.27
N GLY A 108 -4.08 -11.26 -2.30
CA GLY A 108 -3.71 -11.19 -0.88
C GLY A 108 -4.53 -12.11 0.01
N GLY A 109 -4.06 -12.25 1.24
CA GLY A 109 -4.82 -12.82 2.35
C GLY A 109 -5.46 -11.72 3.19
N LEU A 110 -6.43 -12.10 4.01
CA LEU A 110 -7.16 -11.20 4.89
C LEU A 110 -6.54 -11.18 6.28
N TYR A 111 -6.26 -10.00 6.79
CA TYR A 111 -5.81 -9.80 8.17
C TYR A 111 -6.50 -8.59 8.81
N PRO A 112 -6.74 -8.63 10.12
CA PRO A 112 -7.42 -7.53 10.81
C PRO A 112 -6.48 -6.33 11.01
N MET A 113 -7.04 -5.14 11.09
CA MET A 113 -6.35 -3.97 11.65
C MET A 113 -6.09 -4.21 13.15
N LYS A 114 -5.06 -3.56 13.70
CA LYS A 114 -4.77 -3.59 15.17
C LYS A 114 -5.71 -2.65 15.93
N THR A 115 -7.01 -2.88 15.80
CA THR A 115 -8.08 -2.06 16.40
C THR A 115 -9.21 -2.94 16.92
N LEU A 116 -9.95 -2.44 17.91
CA LEU A 116 -11.22 -3.02 18.36
C LEU A 116 -12.33 -1.98 18.17
N PRO A 117 -13.50 -2.33 17.64
CA PRO A 117 -13.84 -3.64 17.07
C PRO A 117 -12.97 -3.99 15.86
N ILE A 118 -12.83 -5.27 15.57
CA ILE A 118 -12.03 -5.77 14.42
C ILE A 118 -12.53 -5.15 13.11
N LYS A 119 -11.56 -4.66 12.31
CA LYS A 119 -11.77 -4.23 10.92
C LYS A 119 -10.74 -4.89 10.04
N TRP A 120 -11.13 -5.34 8.86
CA TRP A 120 -10.24 -6.00 7.92
C TRP A 120 -9.49 -4.99 7.04
N VAL A 121 -8.26 -5.34 6.68
CA VAL A 121 -7.42 -4.52 5.78
C VAL A 121 -7.77 -4.86 4.33
N VAL A 122 -9.00 -4.54 3.94
CA VAL A 122 -9.52 -4.78 2.58
C VAL A 122 -10.64 -3.78 2.26
N ASN A 123 -10.76 -3.41 0.99
CA ASN A 123 -11.86 -2.58 0.48
C ASN A 123 -12.50 -3.28 -0.71
N GLY A 124 -13.76 -3.66 -0.57
CA GLY A 124 -14.61 -4.17 -1.65
C GLY A 124 -15.21 -3.04 -2.50
N PHE A 125 -15.93 -3.42 -3.54
CA PHE A 125 -16.74 -2.53 -4.38
C PHE A 125 -17.94 -3.30 -4.96
N GLU A 126 -18.95 -2.57 -5.40
CA GLU A 126 -20.15 -3.17 -6.02
C GLU A 126 -19.79 -3.91 -7.30
N ASN A 127 -20.47 -5.02 -7.56
CA ASN A 127 -20.28 -5.89 -8.73
C ASN A 127 -18.84 -6.45 -8.87
N ALA A 128 -18.12 -6.56 -7.77
CA ALA A 128 -16.81 -7.23 -7.73
C ALA A 128 -16.96 -8.69 -8.19
N GLU A 129 -16.02 -9.13 -9.02
CA GLU A 129 -15.98 -10.51 -9.51
C GLU A 129 -15.68 -11.49 -8.37
N VAL A 130 -16.37 -12.63 -8.38
CA VAL A 130 -16.15 -13.74 -7.45
C VAL A 130 -15.86 -14.99 -8.28
N SER A 131 -14.89 -15.81 -7.86
CA SER A 131 -14.61 -17.09 -8.51
C SER A 131 -15.81 -18.05 -8.43
N GLU A 132 -15.89 -19.01 -9.36
CA GLU A 132 -16.98 -19.98 -9.42
C GLU A 132 -17.14 -20.77 -8.12
N ASP A 133 -16.04 -21.11 -7.45
CA ASP A 133 -16.01 -21.80 -6.15
C ASP A 133 -16.30 -20.87 -4.96
N GLY A 134 -16.50 -19.58 -5.21
CA GLY A 134 -16.77 -18.56 -4.21
C GLY A 134 -15.60 -18.18 -3.30
N ASN A 135 -14.42 -18.77 -3.48
CA ASN A 135 -13.27 -18.56 -2.59
C ASN A 135 -12.51 -17.26 -2.86
N LEU A 136 -12.38 -16.88 -4.14
CA LEU A 136 -11.67 -15.66 -4.51
C LEU A 136 -12.65 -14.53 -4.75
N GLN A 137 -12.29 -13.34 -4.29
CA GLN A 137 -13.07 -12.14 -4.54
C GLN A 137 -12.17 -11.01 -5.03
N GLU A 138 -12.63 -10.33 -6.10
CA GLU A 138 -12.02 -9.10 -6.56
C GLU A 138 -12.28 -7.99 -5.54
N VAL A 139 -11.26 -7.16 -5.29
CA VAL A 139 -11.33 -6.05 -4.33
C VAL A 139 -10.71 -4.80 -4.95
N SER A 140 -11.11 -3.62 -4.48
CA SER A 140 -10.47 -2.40 -4.94
C SER A 140 -9.06 -2.25 -4.35
N LYS A 141 -8.90 -2.59 -3.09
CA LYS A 141 -7.64 -2.42 -2.34
C LYS A 141 -7.49 -3.48 -1.27
N THR A 142 -6.26 -3.92 -1.04
CA THR A 142 -5.87 -4.75 0.10
C THR A 142 -4.50 -4.32 0.59
N GLY A 143 -4.15 -4.71 1.82
CA GLY A 143 -2.84 -4.37 2.39
C GLY A 143 -1.73 -5.28 1.91
N THR A 144 -0.51 -4.80 1.98
CA THR A 144 0.71 -5.53 1.60
C THR A 144 1.26 -6.45 2.68
N GLY A 145 0.62 -6.52 3.86
CA GLY A 145 1.07 -7.40 4.95
C GLY A 145 1.06 -8.89 4.59
N PHE A 146 0.28 -9.30 3.57
CA PHE A 146 0.32 -10.63 2.96
C PHE A 146 -0.19 -10.57 1.52
N MET A 147 0.68 -10.13 0.60
CA MET A 147 0.32 -9.88 -0.81
C MET A 147 1.30 -10.58 -1.75
N LEU A 148 0.76 -11.41 -2.64
CA LEU A 148 1.48 -12.09 -3.72
C LEU A 148 1.29 -11.33 -5.03
N VAL A 149 2.40 -11.06 -5.74
CA VAL A 149 2.41 -10.31 -6.99
C VAL A 149 3.26 -11.04 -8.02
N LYS A 150 2.73 -11.31 -9.21
CA LYS A 150 3.53 -11.85 -10.32
C LYS A 150 4.53 -10.82 -10.85
N ARG A 151 5.68 -11.29 -11.34
CA ARG A 151 6.72 -10.45 -11.93
C ARG A 151 6.18 -9.50 -13.00
N ASP A 152 5.37 -10.02 -13.92
CA ASP A 152 4.83 -9.27 -15.07
C ASP A 152 4.02 -8.04 -14.66
N VAL A 153 3.49 -8.00 -13.42
CA VAL A 153 2.76 -6.83 -12.90
C VAL A 153 3.67 -5.61 -12.86
N PHE A 154 4.91 -5.78 -12.41
CA PHE A 154 5.88 -4.68 -12.33
C PHE A 154 6.30 -4.21 -13.71
N ASP A 155 6.45 -5.12 -14.69
CA ASP A 155 6.75 -4.77 -16.06
C ASP A 155 5.61 -3.97 -16.69
N LYS A 156 4.36 -4.39 -16.47
CA LYS A 156 3.17 -3.67 -16.93
C LYS A 156 3.00 -2.31 -16.24
N LEU A 157 3.30 -2.21 -14.96
CA LEU A 157 3.23 -0.96 -14.20
C LEU A 157 4.27 0.08 -14.62
N ASN A 158 5.36 -0.32 -15.28
CA ASN A 158 6.40 0.61 -15.74
C ASN A 158 5.89 1.70 -16.70
N VAL A 159 4.75 1.50 -17.36
CA VAL A 159 4.12 2.49 -18.24
C VAL A 159 3.19 3.46 -17.50
N HIS A 160 2.86 3.18 -16.24
CA HIS A 160 1.99 4.04 -15.45
C HIS A 160 2.71 5.31 -15.01
N GLN A 161 2.08 6.47 -15.21
CA GLN A 161 2.70 7.78 -14.97
C GLN A 161 3.13 8.03 -13.50
N ALA A 162 2.53 7.31 -12.53
CA ALA A 162 2.91 7.43 -11.12
C ALA A 162 4.18 6.63 -10.78
N VAL A 163 4.57 5.65 -11.62
CA VAL A 163 5.78 4.85 -11.40
C VAL A 163 6.99 5.59 -11.98
N LYS A 164 7.81 6.14 -11.09
CA LYS A 164 8.97 6.98 -11.47
C LYS A 164 10.27 6.36 -10.96
N PRO A 165 11.37 6.48 -11.72
CA PRO A 165 12.67 6.10 -11.21
C PRO A 165 13.12 7.08 -10.10
N PHE A 166 13.85 6.58 -9.12
CA PHE A 166 14.53 7.37 -8.10
C PHE A 166 15.98 6.92 -7.92
N LYS A 167 16.82 7.79 -7.38
CA LYS A 167 18.24 7.50 -7.20
C LYS A 167 18.49 6.61 -6.01
N ASN A 168 19.42 5.69 -6.18
CA ASN A 168 20.01 4.92 -5.09
C ASN A 168 21.00 5.79 -4.32
N ASP A 169 20.53 6.52 -3.32
CA ASP A 169 21.31 7.42 -2.47
C ASP A 169 21.56 6.87 -1.05
N ILE A 170 21.16 5.63 -0.81
CA ILE A 170 21.32 4.93 0.48
C ILE A 170 22.41 3.85 0.47
N GLY A 171 23.23 3.82 -0.58
CA GLY A 171 24.41 2.95 -0.65
C GLY A 171 24.10 1.48 -0.96
N LEU A 172 23.00 1.20 -1.67
CA LEU A 172 22.71 -0.13 -2.18
C LEU A 172 23.60 -0.49 -3.37
N PRO A 173 23.75 -1.80 -3.71
CA PRO A 173 24.47 -2.23 -4.90
C PRO A 173 23.97 -1.54 -6.18
N VAL A 174 24.88 -1.12 -7.03
CA VAL A 174 24.58 -0.37 -8.29
C VAL A 174 23.74 -1.20 -9.28
N GLU A 175 23.77 -2.51 -9.17
CA GLU A 175 22.98 -3.45 -9.98
C GLU A 175 21.48 -3.27 -9.75
N LEU A 176 21.07 -2.64 -8.64
CA LEU A 176 19.68 -2.34 -8.34
C LEU A 176 19.16 -1.06 -9.01
N ASP A 177 20.05 -0.16 -9.47
CA ASP A 177 19.66 1.15 -10.00
C ASP A 177 18.60 1.08 -11.12
N PRO A 178 18.65 0.12 -12.08
CA PRO A 178 17.63 0.02 -13.13
C PRO A 178 16.23 -0.28 -12.60
N TYR A 179 16.13 -0.85 -11.40
CA TYR A 179 14.89 -1.33 -10.79
C TYR A 179 14.36 -0.40 -9.69
N MET A 180 15.12 0.66 -9.33
CA MET A 180 14.71 1.63 -8.29
C MET A 180 13.58 2.51 -8.80
N LYS A 181 12.32 2.09 -8.56
CA LYS A 181 11.11 2.78 -9.01
C LYS A 181 10.04 2.82 -7.92
N THR A 182 9.18 3.85 -7.98
CA THR A 182 8.11 4.11 -7.02
C THR A 182 6.84 3.29 -7.29
N TYR A 183 6.93 1.96 -7.22
CA TYR A 183 5.74 1.09 -7.33
C TYR A 183 4.81 1.23 -6.12
N TYR A 184 5.41 1.40 -4.95
CA TYR A 184 4.72 1.61 -3.67
C TYR A 184 5.05 3.02 -3.17
N ASP A 185 4.12 3.95 -3.34
CA ASP A 185 4.27 5.32 -2.89
C ASP A 185 2.94 5.83 -2.33
N THR A 186 2.98 6.85 -1.51
CA THR A 186 1.77 7.50 -1.02
C THR A 186 1.27 8.51 -2.06
N ALA A 187 -0.05 8.70 -2.14
CA ALA A 187 -0.64 9.66 -3.05
C ALA A 187 -1.86 10.34 -2.42
N VAL A 188 -2.19 11.52 -2.93
CA VAL A 188 -3.50 12.14 -2.68
C VAL A 188 -4.35 11.99 -3.94
N ARG A 189 -5.46 11.26 -3.84
CA ARG A 189 -6.43 11.09 -4.91
C ARG A 189 -7.80 11.56 -4.43
N GLU A 190 -8.44 12.42 -5.17
CA GLU A 190 -9.77 12.98 -4.84
C GLU A 190 -9.86 13.55 -3.40
N GLY A 191 -8.79 14.21 -2.94
CA GLY A 191 -8.69 14.78 -1.60
C GLY A 191 -8.45 13.78 -0.47
N ARG A 192 -8.32 12.49 -0.77
CA ARG A 192 -8.03 11.43 0.20
C ARG A 192 -6.56 11.01 0.14
N TYR A 193 -5.94 10.87 1.31
CA TYR A 193 -4.59 10.33 1.42
C TYR A 193 -4.60 8.81 1.27
N TYR A 194 -3.86 8.29 0.29
CA TYR A 194 -3.68 6.88 0.02
C TYR A 194 -2.33 6.42 0.56
N SER A 195 -2.33 5.34 1.31
CA SER A 195 -1.13 4.60 1.69
C SER A 195 -0.47 3.95 0.47
N GLU A 196 0.74 3.44 0.64
CA GLU A 196 1.53 2.86 -0.45
C GLU A 196 0.88 1.60 -1.05
N ASP A 197 0.24 0.78 -0.22
CA ASP A 197 -0.50 -0.42 -0.62
C ASP A 197 -1.76 -0.06 -1.44
N TRP A 198 -2.51 0.95 -1.00
CA TRP A 198 -3.68 1.44 -1.73
C TRP A 198 -3.29 2.08 -3.07
N THR A 199 -2.21 2.85 -3.08
CA THR A 199 -1.68 3.48 -4.30
C THR A 199 -1.23 2.42 -5.30
N PHE A 200 -0.53 1.37 -4.86
CA PHE A 200 -0.15 0.24 -5.71
C PHE A 200 -1.38 -0.43 -6.33
N CYS A 201 -2.40 -0.75 -5.51
CA CYS A 201 -3.62 -1.38 -5.99
C CYS A 201 -4.34 -0.53 -7.04
N GLU A 202 -4.46 0.78 -6.80
CA GLU A 202 -5.12 1.69 -7.76
C GLU A 202 -4.29 1.85 -9.04
N ASN A 203 -2.97 2.03 -8.96
CA ASN A 203 -2.12 2.11 -10.16
C ASN A 203 -2.24 0.85 -11.02
N TRP A 204 -2.36 -0.33 -10.39
CA TRP A 204 -2.59 -1.58 -11.10
C TRP A 204 -3.96 -1.62 -11.76
N ARG A 205 -5.00 -1.15 -11.08
CA ARG A 205 -6.36 -1.07 -11.62
C ARG A 205 -6.52 0.00 -12.71
N ASP A 206 -5.79 1.12 -12.63
CA ASP A 206 -5.79 2.18 -13.65
C ASP A 206 -5.36 1.67 -15.03
N ILE A 207 -4.54 0.62 -15.08
CA ILE A 207 -4.10 -0.04 -16.34
C ILE A 207 -4.88 -1.31 -16.66
N GLY A 208 -6.04 -1.52 -16.02
CA GLY A 208 -6.96 -2.63 -16.27
C GLY A 208 -6.65 -3.92 -15.50
N GLY A 209 -5.73 -3.88 -14.55
CA GLY A 209 -5.43 -5.00 -13.65
C GLY A 209 -6.53 -5.22 -12.60
N LYS A 210 -6.56 -6.42 -12.03
CA LYS A 210 -7.48 -6.81 -10.94
C LYS A 210 -6.70 -7.19 -9.70
N VAL A 211 -7.22 -6.79 -8.55
CA VAL A 211 -6.70 -7.17 -7.24
C VAL A 211 -7.67 -8.17 -6.61
N TRP A 212 -7.13 -9.26 -6.10
CA TRP A 212 -7.90 -10.35 -5.54
C TRP A 212 -7.55 -10.59 -4.07
N VAL A 213 -8.49 -11.21 -3.34
CA VAL A 213 -8.23 -11.84 -2.05
C VAL A 213 -8.79 -13.26 -2.04
N ASP A 214 -8.13 -14.16 -1.31
CA ASP A 214 -8.69 -15.47 -1.01
C ASP A 214 -9.33 -15.42 0.38
N LYS A 215 -10.65 -15.61 0.43
CA LYS A 215 -11.45 -15.50 1.66
C LYS A 215 -11.14 -16.59 2.69
N ARG A 216 -10.48 -17.68 2.29
CA ARG A 216 -10.03 -18.74 3.19
C ARG A 216 -8.75 -18.36 3.94
N VAL A 217 -7.96 -17.44 3.38
CA VAL A 217 -6.66 -17.03 3.93
C VAL A 217 -6.89 -15.96 4.99
N LEU A 218 -7.10 -16.41 6.22
CA LEU A 218 -7.35 -15.58 7.39
C LEU A 218 -6.13 -15.60 8.31
N LEU A 219 -5.49 -14.45 8.48
CA LEU A 219 -4.17 -14.33 9.09
C LEU A 219 -4.26 -13.70 10.49
N LYS A 220 -3.20 -13.89 11.27
CA LYS A 220 -3.03 -13.24 12.57
C LYS A 220 -2.18 -11.99 12.40
N HIS A 221 -2.60 -10.89 13.03
CA HIS A 221 -1.85 -9.64 13.04
C HIS A 221 -1.44 -9.32 14.47
N THR A 222 -0.17 -9.48 14.77
CA THR A 222 0.36 -9.30 16.12
C THR A 222 0.71 -7.84 16.38
N GLY A 223 0.30 -7.33 17.54
CA GLY A 223 0.68 -6.03 18.07
C GLY A 223 1.01 -6.19 19.55
N THR A 224 0.61 -5.25 20.38
CA THR A 224 0.53 -5.42 21.84
C THR A 224 -0.53 -6.46 22.23
N TYR A 225 -1.40 -6.78 21.27
CA TYR A 225 -2.45 -7.78 21.34
C TYR A 225 -2.50 -8.56 20.00
N VAL A 226 -2.83 -9.85 20.00
CA VAL A 226 -3.00 -10.65 18.77
C VAL A 226 -4.41 -10.43 18.23
N PHE A 227 -4.50 -9.81 17.07
CA PHE A 227 -5.77 -9.59 16.36
C PHE A 227 -5.93 -10.72 15.33
N ASP A 228 -6.99 -11.49 15.42
CA ASP A 228 -7.34 -12.52 14.46
C ASP A 228 -8.87 -12.62 14.29
N PHE A 229 -9.33 -13.48 13.40
CA PHE A 229 -10.76 -13.63 13.10
C PHE A 229 -11.57 -14.24 14.28
N ASN A 230 -10.90 -14.94 15.23
CA ASN A 230 -11.55 -15.47 16.41
C ASN A 230 -11.75 -14.42 17.51
N THR A 231 -11.11 -13.25 17.38
CA THR A 231 -11.16 -12.17 18.38
C THR A 231 -12.53 -11.49 18.40
N GLN A 232 -13.31 -11.64 17.33
CA GLN A 232 -14.63 -11.06 17.21
C GLN A 232 -15.59 -12.05 16.54
N ASP A 233 -16.72 -12.32 17.22
CA ASP A 233 -17.78 -13.17 16.68
C ASP A 233 -18.29 -12.68 15.31
N LYS A 234 -18.15 -13.50 14.29
CA LYS A 234 -18.89 -13.54 13.03
C LYS A 234 -19.01 -12.28 12.16
N LEU A 235 -18.24 -11.23 12.38
CA LEU A 235 -18.53 -9.94 11.75
C LEU A 235 -18.25 -9.87 10.25
N TYR A 236 -17.43 -10.76 9.67
CA TYR A 236 -17.00 -10.64 8.28
C TYR A 236 -16.88 -11.99 7.58
N GLU A 237 -17.94 -12.78 7.63
CA GLU A 237 -18.00 -14.04 6.89
C GLU A 237 -18.02 -13.84 5.37
N ASP A 238 -18.44 -12.64 4.90
CA ASP A 238 -18.57 -12.34 3.49
C ASP A 238 -18.06 -10.93 3.13
N LEU A 239 -17.11 -10.83 2.21
CA LEU A 239 -16.61 -9.56 1.67
C LEU A 239 -17.70 -8.73 0.97
N SER A 240 -18.78 -9.36 0.51
CA SER A 240 -19.93 -8.66 -0.06
C SER A 240 -20.60 -7.72 0.95
N VAL A 241 -20.58 -8.09 2.25
CA VAL A 241 -21.09 -7.24 3.34
C VAL A 241 -20.25 -5.97 3.47
N ILE A 242 -18.94 -6.09 3.33
CA ILE A 242 -18.01 -4.93 3.37
C ILE A 242 -18.25 -4.03 2.15
N ALA A 243 -18.38 -4.62 0.97
CA ALA A 243 -18.65 -3.89 -0.27
C ALA A 243 -19.97 -3.12 -0.17
N LYS A 244 -21.04 -3.77 0.29
CA LYS A 244 -22.34 -3.15 0.49
C LYS A 244 -22.28 -1.99 1.49
N ALA A 245 -21.63 -2.18 2.63
CA ALA A 245 -21.50 -1.13 3.64
C ALA A 245 -20.75 0.10 3.12
N ASN A 246 -19.70 -0.10 2.31
CA ASN A 246 -18.95 0.99 1.68
C ASN A 246 -19.78 1.71 0.61
N ALA A 247 -20.58 0.99 -0.17
CA ALA A 247 -21.47 1.55 -1.17
C ALA A 247 -22.59 2.39 -0.52
N ASP A 248 -23.22 1.88 0.53
CA ASP A 248 -24.24 2.59 1.30
C ASP A 248 -23.67 3.88 1.94
N ALA A 249 -22.46 3.82 2.48
CA ALA A 249 -21.78 4.99 3.02
C ALA A 249 -21.48 6.05 1.95
N LYS A 250 -21.03 5.64 0.76
CA LYS A 250 -20.80 6.53 -0.38
C LYS A 250 -22.10 7.19 -0.83
N LYS A 251 -23.16 6.41 -0.99
CA LYS A 251 -24.48 6.93 -1.39
C LYS A 251 -25.00 7.99 -0.40
N LEU A 252 -24.84 7.73 0.90
CA LEU A 252 -25.25 8.67 1.95
C LEU A 252 -24.43 9.98 1.87
N ALA A 253 -23.12 9.89 1.62
CA ALA A 253 -22.26 11.05 1.45
C ALA A 253 -22.65 11.88 0.22
N ASP A 254 -22.95 11.24 -0.91
CA ASP A 254 -23.39 11.88 -2.14
C ASP A 254 -24.75 12.58 -1.95
N GLU A 255 -25.70 11.95 -1.24
CA GLU A 255 -26.99 12.54 -0.88
C GLU A 255 -26.84 13.76 0.05
N GLN A 256 -25.91 13.72 1.01
CA GLN A 256 -25.64 14.86 1.88
C GLN A 256 -25.00 16.03 1.10
N ALA A 257 -24.06 15.73 0.20
CA ALA A 257 -23.46 16.74 -0.67
C ALA A 257 -24.50 17.40 -1.60
N ALA A 258 -25.40 16.60 -2.18
CA ALA A 258 -26.50 17.12 -3.00
C ALA A 258 -27.45 18.02 -2.21
N LYS A 259 -27.80 17.65 -0.97
CA LYS A 259 -28.65 18.48 -0.09
C LYS A 259 -27.97 19.80 0.28
N GLN A 260 -26.67 19.82 0.49
CA GLN A 260 -25.91 21.04 0.76
C GLN A 260 -25.85 21.96 -0.47
N GLN A 261 -25.72 21.43 -1.67
CA GLN A 261 -25.76 22.23 -2.90
C GLN A 261 -27.13 22.85 -3.17
N VAL A 262 -28.23 22.15 -2.88
CA VAL A 262 -29.58 22.68 -3.01
C VAL A 262 -29.86 23.80 -2.00
N SER A 263 -29.26 23.76 -0.82
CA SER A 263 -29.41 24.83 0.18
C SER A 263 -28.60 26.11 -0.13
N ALA A 264 -27.64 26.01 -1.06
CA ALA A 264 -26.77 27.12 -1.47
C ALA A 264 -27.29 27.91 -2.69
N THR A 265 -28.47 27.58 -3.21
CA THR A 265 -29.06 28.33 -4.31
C THR A 265 -29.52 29.70 -3.78
N PRO A 266 -29.04 30.86 -4.30
CA PRO A 266 -29.43 32.16 -3.82
C PRO A 266 -30.95 32.38 -4.09
N ARG A 267 -31.69 32.68 -3.04
CA ARG A 267 -33.07 33.22 -3.24
C ARG A 267 -32.97 34.56 -3.95
N VAL A 268 -33.40 34.60 -5.19
CA VAL A 268 -33.66 35.87 -5.90
C VAL A 268 -34.85 36.50 -5.22
N ILE A 269 -34.63 37.54 -4.40
CA ILE A 269 -35.70 38.41 -3.89
C ILE A 269 -36.02 39.38 -5.02
N ALA A 270 -37.14 39.19 -5.66
CA ALA A 270 -37.70 40.20 -6.59
C ALA A 270 -38.15 41.40 -5.75
N SER A 271 -37.39 42.50 -5.79
CA SER A 271 -37.83 43.80 -5.29
C SER A 271 -38.57 44.52 -6.42
N ASN A 272 -39.88 44.64 -6.28
CA ASN A 272 -40.66 45.61 -7.02
C ASN A 272 -40.34 47.00 -6.46
N GLU A 273 -39.51 47.76 -7.16
CA GLU A 273 -39.42 49.21 -6.94
C GLU A 273 -39.54 49.98 -8.26
N THR A 274 -40.40 50.91 -8.22
CA THR A 274 -40.78 51.94 -9.23
C THR A 274 -39.58 52.83 -9.62
N PRO A 275 -39.50 53.36 -10.85
CA PRO A 275 -38.33 54.06 -11.33
C PRO A 275 -38.27 55.50 -10.77
N VAL A 276 -37.16 55.81 -10.10
CA VAL A 276 -36.78 57.17 -9.74
C VAL A 276 -35.70 57.68 -10.70
N LYS A 277 -35.87 58.90 -11.16
CA LYS A 277 -35.12 59.64 -12.19
C LYS A 277 -33.62 59.67 -11.92
N GLN A 278 -32.84 59.47 -12.98
CA GLN A 278 -31.41 59.76 -13.10
C GLN A 278 -31.08 61.22 -12.77
N THR A 279 -30.04 61.39 -11.94
CA THR A 279 -29.19 62.60 -11.97
C THR A 279 -27.73 62.13 -12.01
N ASP A 280 -27.06 62.49 -13.08
CA ASP A 280 -25.66 62.23 -13.34
C ASP A 280 -24.74 62.94 -12.35
N LYS A 281 -23.84 62.13 -11.71
CA LYS A 281 -22.48 62.59 -11.27
C LYS A 281 -21.51 61.48 -11.32
N PRO A 282 -20.26 61.66 -11.82
CA PRO A 282 -19.31 60.61 -12.02
C PRO A 282 -18.65 60.22 -10.71
N VAL A 283 -18.67 58.92 -10.42
CA VAL A 283 -17.95 58.31 -9.29
C VAL A 283 -16.56 57.85 -9.75
N LYS A 284 -15.54 58.36 -9.06
CA LYS A 284 -14.11 58.05 -9.25
C LYS A 284 -13.84 56.55 -9.05
N ALA A 285 -12.97 56.02 -9.91
CA ALA A 285 -12.48 54.66 -9.86
C ALA A 285 -11.78 54.31 -8.52
N PRO A 286 -11.87 53.04 -8.06
CA PRO A 286 -11.18 52.63 -6.84
C PRO A 286 -9.67 52.46 -7.06
N VAL A 287 -8.91 52.96 -6.08
CA VAL A 287 -7.46 52.96 -5.99
C VAL A 287 -6.95 51.50 -5.82
N LYS A 288 -6.06 51.09 -6.71
CA LYS A 288 -5.30 49.84 -6.57
C LYS A 288 -4.36 49.91 -5.36
N ALA A 289 -4.54 49.03 -4.39
CA ALA A 289 -3.60 48.86 -3.31
C ALA A 289 -2.32 48.20 -3.87
N VAL A 290 -1.20 48.90 -3.81
CA VAL A 290 0.14 48.41 -4.14
C VAL A 290 0.71 47.76 -2.87
N VAL A 291 0.84 46.43 -2.89
CA VAL A 291 1.60 45.69 -1.86
C VAL A 291 3.10 45.79 -2.19
N LYS A 292 3.86 46.48 -1.34
CA LYS A 292 5.34 46.54 -1.44
C LYS A 292 5.93 45.19 -0.94
N PRO A 293 6.95 44.63 -1.63
CA PRO A 293 7.65 43.46 -1.14
C PRO A 293 8.52 43.79 0.07
N VAL A 294 8.44 42.94 1.09
CA VAL A 294 9.32 42.97 2.26
C VAL A 294 10.70 42.47 1.84
N LYS A 295 11.72 43.27 2.04
CA LYS A 295 13.12 42.86 1.87
C LYS A 295 13.54 41.97 3.02
N GLU A 296 13.84 40.72 2.72
CA GLU A 296 14.43 39.75 3.62
C GLU A 296 15.96 40.03 3.68
N THR A 297 16.45 40.47 4.84
CA THR A 297 17.86 40.66 5.12
C THR A 297 18.42 39.37 5.74
N ALA A 298 18.93 38.47 4.90
CA ALA A 298 19.71 37.32 5.37
C ALA A 298 21.12 37.77 5.78
N LYS A 299 21.47 37.58 7.04
CA LYS A 299 22.86 37.68 7.50
C LYS A 299 23.59 36.36 7.19
N PRO A 300 24.85 36.41 6.70
CA PRO A 300 25.60 35.20 6.41
C PRO A 300 26.04 34.50 7.70
N VAL A 301 25.74 33.20 7.80
CA VAL A 301 26.23 32.30 8.84
C VAL A 301 27.67 31.94 8.50
N LYS A 302 28.61 32.21 9.44
CA LYS A 302 30.01 31.83 9.34
C LYS A 302 30.16 30.32 9.28
N ALA A 303 30.88 29.85 8.27
CA ALA A 303 31.28 28.46 8.14
C ALA A 303 32.21 28.06 9.29
N VAL A 304 31.85 26.97 9.98
CA VAL A 304 32.75 26.32 10.95
C VAL A 304 33.64 25.37 10.17
N ALA A 305 34.93 25.56 10.29
CA ALA A 305 35.96 24.75 9.64
C ALA A 305 35.97 23.34 10.23
N THR A 306 35.92 22.34 9.35
CA THR A 306 36.13 20.92 9.67
C THR A 306 37.63 20.68 9.92
N PRO A 307 38.02 19.90 10.95
CA PRO A 307 39.43 19.57 11.18
C PRO A 307 39.91 18.50 10.19
N ASP A 308 41.10 18.76 9.63
CA ASP A 308 41.90 17.91 8.74
C ASP A 308 42.29 16.56 9.41
N PRO A 309 42.09 15.39 8.79
CA PRO A 309 42.38 14.08 9.38
C PRO A 309 43.84 13.60 9.17
N ALA A 310 44.77 14.44 8.76
CA ALA A 310 46.16 14.02 8.51
C ALA A 310 47.15 14.45 9.59
N LYS A 311 47.11 13.90 10.83
CA LYS A 311 48.24 13.79 11.75
C LYS A 311 47.94 12.85 12.93
N LYS A 312 48.08 11.53 12.73
CA LYS A 312 48.48 10.64 13.81
C LYS A 312 49.75 9.91 13.39
N LYS A 313 50.86 10.46 13.84
CA LYS A 313 52.16 9.81 13.81
C LYS A 313 52.20 8.68 14.82
N THR A 314 52.63 7.53 14.35
CA THR A 314 53.21 6.40 15.06
C THR A 314 54.05 6.80 16.27
N LYS A 315 53.80 6.14 17.42
CA LYS A 315 54.81 5.79 18.41
C LYS A 315 54.67 4.35 18.79
N ALA A 316 55.65 3.58 18.36
CA ALA A 316 55.91 2.21 18.80
C ALA A 316 56.71 2.24 20.11
N SER A 317 56.65 1.08 20.78
CA SER A 317 57.60 0.52 21.78
C SER A 317 57.58 1.10 23.20
N LYS A 318 57.19 0.38 24.17
CA LYS A 318 57.90 -0.68 24.90
C LYS A 318 56.93 -1.50 25.71
#